data_e10c7b2b2e8ad00678bad60ef4fc8205
#
_entry.id   e10c7b2b2e8ad00678bad60ef4fc8205
#
_cell.length_a   1.000
_cell.length_b   1.000
_cell.length_c   1.000
_cell.angle_alpha   90.00
_cell.angle_beta   90.00
_cell.angle_gamma   90.00
#
_symmetry.space_group_name_H-M   'P 1'
#
loop_
_entity.id
_entity.type
_entity.pdbx_description
1 polymer ?
#
loop_
_entity_poly.entity_id
_entity_poly.type
_entity_poly.pdbx_seq_one_letter_code
_entity_poly.pdbx_strand_id
1 'polypeptide(L)'
;KETGKMLGLLNNLGASATYPTDSLRNARFTTTMGLAPSVMDDVHYNYVAQPTDKGVSLASSGLGMYDYFTINWNYRYFDTDKVSINEETNTLEAFVDKNIINPRLRFYAERNARWDPRVQAEALGNNMIASAELANKNYSIVESNLSKWIKNDEDTRIKDKLYLQIAQNRYTLFKQVLSNVGGMYLNNMKISSKIPQYQVVSKELQKRSLLWCLQQAANFTK
;
A
#
# COMPACT_ATOMS: atom_id res chain seq x y z
N LYS A 1 10.63 -10.14 1.16
CA LYS A 1 11.11 -8.80 1.53
C LYS A 1 12.60 -8.82 1.87
N GLU A 2 13.05 -9.69 2.75
CA GLU A 2 14.46 -9.76 3.18
C GLU A 2 15.42 -10.07 2.01
N THR A 3 15.09 -11.03 1.13
CA THR A 3 15.86 -11.29 -0.09
C THR A 3 15.98 -10.04 -0.97
N GLY A 4 14.89 -9.26 -1.11
CA GLY A 4 14.92 -7.99 -1.85
C GLY A 4 15.91 -7.00 -1.26
N LYS A 5 15.95 -6.86 0.07
CA LYS A 5 16.94 -6.01 0.76
C LYS A 5 18.37 -6.47 0.50
N MET A 6 18.63 -7.78 0.52
CA MET A 6 19.95 -8.35 0.18
C MET A 6 20.36 -8.02 -1.26
N LEU A 7 19.38 -7.91 -2.18
CA LEU A 7 19.59 -7.47 -3.55
C LEU A 7 19.62 -5.93 -3.71
N GLY A 8 19.66 -5.17 -2.61
CA GLY A 8 19.76 -3.71 -2.64
C GLY A 8 18.42 -2.98 -2.86
N LEU A 9 17.27 -3.68 -2.82
CA LEU A 9 15.97 -3.03 -2.96
C LEU A 9 15.59 -2.33 -1.65
N LEU A 10 15.04 -1.12 -1.78
CA LEU A 10 14.52 -0.34 -0.66
C LEU A 10 13.03 -0.57 -0.46
N ASN A 11 12.53 -0.25 0.75
CA ASN A 11 11.10 -0.29 1.04
C ASN A 11 10.33 0.64 0.11
N ASN A 12 9.24 0.12 -0.50
CA ASN A 12 8.36 0.83 -1.42
C ASN A 12 6.93 0.88 -0.86
N LEU A 13 6.74 1.59 0.27
CA LEU A 13 5.52 1.59 1.08
C LEU A 13 4.29 2.23 0.42
N GLY A 14 4.43 2.81 -0.76
CA GLY A 14 3.31 3.38 -1.51
C GLY A 14 2.91 2.54 -2.72
N ALA A 15 3.51 1.38 -2.93
CA ALA A 15 3.21 0.54 -4.08
C ALA A 15 1.75 0.05 -4.06
N SER A 16 1.24 -0.40 -2.91
CA SER A 16 -0.15 -0.84 -2.71
C SER A 16 -1.19 0.24 -2.99
N ALA A 17 -0.85 1.52 -2.76
CA ALA A 17 -1.73 2.65 -3.08
C ALA A 17 -1.94 2.88 -4.59
N THR A 18 -1.28 2.10 -5.45
CA THR A 18 -1.48 2.17 -6.92
C THR A 18 -2.54 1.20 -7.43
N TYR A 19 -3.02 0.28 -6.61
CA TYR A 19 -4.10 -0.63 -6.98
C TYR A 19 -5.46 -0.02 -6.62
N PRO A 20 -6.47 -0.11 -7.51
CA PRO A 20 -7.82 0.29 -7.16
C PRO A 20 -8.37 -0.53 -5.99
N THR A 21 -8.94 0.13 -4.99
CA THR A 21 -9.51 -0.54 -3.81
C THR A 21 -10.52 -1.63 -4.19
N ASP A 22 -11.38 -1.37 -5.17
CA ASP A 22 -12.38 -2.35 -5.63
C ASP A 22 -11.74 -3.57 -6.31
N SER A 23 -10.58 -3.41 -6.95
CA SER A 23 -9.85 -4.52 -7.58
C SER A 23 -9.32 -5.52 -6.55
N LEU A 24 -9.04 -5.07 -5.32
CA LEU A 24 -8.60 -5.93 -4.22
C LEU A 24 -9.72 -6.88 -3.72
N ARG A 25 -10.96 -6.68 -4.16
CA ARG A 25 -12.12 -7.54 -3.91
C ARG A 25 -12.42 -8.49 -5.07
N ASN A 26 -11.60 -8.46 -6.10
CA ASN A 26 -11.76 -9.30 -7.29
C ASN A 26 -10.81 -10.50 -7.23
N ALA A 27 -11.34 -11.72 -7.29
CA ALA A 27 -10.57 -12.95 -7.19
C ALA A 27 -9.49 -13.05 -8.30
N ARG A 28 -9.87 -12.79 -9.56
CA ARG A 28 -8.93 -12.85 -10.68
C ARG A 28 -7.81 -11.83 -10.55
N PHE A 29 -8.14 -10.60 -10.11
CA PHE A 29 -7.15 -9.56 -9.92
C PHE A 29 -6.15 -9.96 -8.83
N THR A 30 -6.63 -10.33 -7.65
CA THR A 30 -5.76 -10.64 -6.50
C THR A 30 -4.93 -11.89 -6.71
N THR A 31 -5.45 -12.89 -7.43
CA THR A 31 -4.68 -14.09 -7.80
C THR A 31 -3.57 -13.79 -8.81
N THR A 32 -3.80 -12.87 -9.77
CA THR A 32 -2.84 -12.55 -10.82
C THR A 32 -1.85 -11.48 -10.41
N MET A 33 -2.32 -10.44 -9.72
CA MET A 33 -1.55 -9.23 -9.42
C MET A 33 -1.07 -9.16 -7.97
N GLY A 34 -1.56 -10.03 -7.08
CA GLY A 34 -1.33 -9.93 -5.65
C GLY A 34 -2.04 -8.73 -5.03
N LEU A 35 -1.57 -8.30 -3.86
CA LEU A 35 -2.14 -7.17 -3.10
C LEU A 35 -1.37 -5.86 -3.31
N ALA A 36 -0.14 -5.94 -3.78
CA ALA A 36 0.71 -4.80 -4.12
C ALA A 36 1.62 -5.15 -5.30
N PRO A 37 2.07 -4.18 -6.11
CA PRO A 37 2.99 -4.43 -7.22
C PRO A 37 4.44 -4.70 -6.77
N SER A 38 4.72 -4.75 -5.47
CA SER A 38 6.05 -5.02 -4.92
C SER A 38 6.00 -5.78 -3.60
N VAL A 39 6.90 -6.76 -3.43
CA VAL A 39 7.16 -7.42 -2.14
C VAL A 39 7.90 -6.52 -1.15
N MET A 40 8.39 -5.36 -1.61
CA MET A 40 9.05 -4.37 -0.77
C MET A 40 8.05 -3.42 -0.10
N ASP A 41 6.76 -3.55 -0.39
CA ASP A 41 5.68 -2.92 0.38
C ASP A 41 5.42 -3.69 1.69
N ASP A 42 4.74 -3.03 2.62
CA ASP A 42 4.44 -3.60 3.94
C ASP A 42 2.97 -4.03 4.02
N VAL A 43 2.58 -4.91 3.10
CA VAL A 43 1.21 -5.44 3.01
C VAL A 43 1.16 -6.81 3.66
N HIS A 44 0.42 -6.93 4.76
CA HIS A 44 0.32 -8.18 5.52
C HIS A 44 -0.84 -9.05 5.04
N TYR A 45 -2.03 -8.48 4.90
CA TYR A 45 -3.24 -9.21 4.49
C TYR A 45 -4.27 -8.28 3.84
N ASN A 46 -5.18 -8.89 3.08
CA ASN A 46 -6.25 -8.17 2.39
C ASN A 46 -7.43 -7.87 3.32
N TYR A 47 -7.34 -6.78 4.07
CA TYR A 47 -8.42 -6.34 4.94
C TYR A 47 -9.58 -5.66 4.19
N VAL A 48 -9.44 -5.42 2.89
CA VAL A 48 -10.47 -4.84 2.03
C VAL A 48 -11.49 -5.90 1.59
N ALA A 49 -11.06 -7.15 1.43
CA ALA A 49 -11.93 -8.26 1.05
C ALA A 49 -13.06 -8.45 2.08
N GLN A 50 -14.28 -8.72 1.60
CA GLN A 50 -15.45 -8.91 2.43
C GLN A 50 -15.85 -10.41 2.47
N PRO A 51 -16.58 -10.88 3.48
CA PRO A 51 -17.01 -12.29 3.58
C PRO A 51 -17.78 -12.80 2.36
N THR A 52 -18.38 -11.90 1.59
CA THR A 52 -19.11 -12.20 0.35
C THR A 52 -18.21 -12.36 -0.86
N ASP A 53 -16.96 -11.90 -0.79
CA ASP A 53 -16.02 -11.89 -1.91
C ASP A 53 -15.33 -13.27 -2.02
N LYS A 54 -15.88 -14.15 -2.84
CA LYS A 54 -15.38 -15.54 -2.96
C LYS A 54 -14.13 -15.61 -3.84
N GLY A 55 -13.16 -16.44 -3.43
CA GLY A 55 -11.95 -16.72 -4.19
C GLY A 55 -10.92 -15.60 -4.20
N VAL A 56 -11.12 -14.54 -3.43
CA VAL A 56 -10.18 -13.42 -3.30
C VAL A 56 -8.99 -13.86 -2.46
N SER A 57 -7.77 -13.53 -2.92
CA SER A 57 -6.55 -13.82 -2.16
C SER A 57 -6.47 -12.91 -0.93
N LEU A 58 -6.25 -13.52 0.24
CA LEU A 58 -6.09 -12.78 1.51
C LEU A 58 -4.64 -12.43 1.82
N ALA A 59 -3.69 -13.06 1.16
CA ALA A 59 -2.27 -12.77 1.28
C ALA A 59 -1.66 -12.54 -0.12
N SER A 60 -0.61 -11.73 -0.18
CA SER A 60 0.15 -11.55 -1.42
C SER A 60 0.99 -12.79 -1.67
N SER A 61 0.96 -13.31 -2.89
CA SER A 61 1.80 -14.43 -3.31
C SER A 61 2.64 -14.01 -4.52
N GLY A 62 3.96 -14.20 -4.41
CA GLY A 62 4.88 -13.98 -5.51
C GLY A 62 5.38 -12.53 -5.65
N LEU A 63 6.20 -12.32 -6.68
CA LEU A 63 6.81 -11.05 -7.03
C LEU A 63 5.84 -10.18 -7.81
N GLY A 64 5.88 -8.88 -7.55
CA GLY A 64 5.08 -7.89 -8.27
C GLY A 64 5.83 -7.31 -9.48
N MET A 65 5.10 -6.55 -10.30
CA MET A 65 5.67 -5.97 -11.52
C MET A 65 6.79 -4.95 -11.22
N TYR A 66 6.75 -4.27 -10.09
CA TYR A 66 7.81 -3.37 -9.64
C TYR A 66 9.09 -4.15 -9.35
N ASP A 67 8.98 -5.33 -8.74
CA ASP A 67 10.15 -6.15 -8.41
C ASP A 67 10.88 -6.60 -9.67
N TYR A 68 10.15 -7.09 -10.68
CA TYR A 68 10.74 -7.42 -11.99
C TYR A 68 11.36 -6.20 -12.68
N PHE A 69 10.70 -5.05 -12.62
CA PHE A 69 11.21 -3.81 -13.19
C PHE A 69 12.52 -3.41 -12.53
N THR A 70 12.58 -3.41 -11.18
CA THR A 70 13.75 -2.97 -10.41
C THR A 70 14.92 -3.93 -10.58
N ILE A 71 14.66 -5.24 -10.58
CA ILE A 71 15.71 -6.24 -10.82
C ILE A 71 16.24 -6.13 -12.24
N ASN A 72 15.39 -5.93 -13.24
CA ASN A 72 15.84 -5.71 -14.61
C ASN A 72 16.69 -4.46 -14.74
N TRP A 73 16.39 -3.39 -14.01
CA TRP A 73 17.18 -2.18 -14.01
C TRP A 73 18.52 -2.37 -13.29
N ASN A 74 18.54 -2.95 -12.11
CA ASN A 74 19.73 -3.10 -11.26
C ASN A 74 20.71 -4.16 -11.79
N TYR A 75 20.21 -5.23 -12.41
CA TYR A 75 21.01 -6.42 -12.76
C TYR A 75 21.02 -6.70 -14.26
N ARG A 76 20.70 -5.70 -15.09
CA ARG A 76 20.83 -5.82 -16.53
C ARG A 76 22.31 -5.96 -16.89
N TYR A 77 22.63 -7.00 -17.63
CA TYR A 77 23.98 -7.21 -18.14
C TYR A 77 24.28 -6.27 -19.33
N PHE A 78 25.42 -5.64 -19.30
CA PHE A 78 26.04 -4.91 -20.41
C PHE A 78 27.41 -5.51 -20.68
N ASP A 79 27.71 -5.73 -21.98
CA ASP A 79 29.03 -6.16 -22.42
C ASP A 79 29.98 -4.95 -22.38
N THR A 80 30.79 -4.86 -21.34
CA THR A 80 31.68 -3.71 -21.11
C THR A 80 32.73 -3.51 -22.20
N ASP A 81 33.00 -4.53 -23.01
CA ASP A 81 33.92 -4.41 -24.16
C ASP A 81 33.25 -3.74 -25.37
N LYS A 82 31.92 -3.66 -25.40
CA LYS A 82 31.12 -3.14 -26.51
C LYS A 82 30.26 -1.93 -26.17
N VAL A 83 29.97 -1.72 -24.90
CA VAL A 83 29.05 -0.66 -24.42
C VAL A 83 29.83 0.26 -23.48
N SER A 84 29.90 1.52 -23.83
CA SER A 84 30.50 2.56 -22.96
C SER A 84 29.58 2.86 -21.76
N ILE A 85 30.16 3.41 -20.68
CA ILE A 85 29.41 3.84 -19.48
C ILE A 85 28.27 4.84 -19.84
N ASN A 86 28.52 5.72 -20.81
CA ASN A 86 27.53 6.70 -21.27
C ASN A 86 26.36 6.03 -21.99
N GLU A 87 26.62 5.02 -22.83
CA GLU A 87 25.56 4.25 -23.52
C GLU A 87 24.75 3.41 -22.55
N GLU A 88 25.41 2.79 -21.54
CA GLU A 88 24.74 2.10 -20.44
C GLU A 88 23.81 3.05 -19.70
N THR A 89 24.31 4.21 -19.25
CA THR A 89 23.53 5.22 -18.53
C THR A 89 22.31 5.67 -19.35
N ASN A 90 22.52 6.03 -20.62
CA ASN A 90 21.45 6.46 -21.51
C ASN A 90 20.38 5.37 -21.71
N THR A 91 20.82 4.11 -21.81
CA THR A 91 19.91 2.95 -21.95
C THR A 91 19.06 2.75 -20.71
N LEU A 92 19.68 2.85 -19.52
CA LEU A 92 18.98 2.72 -18.24
C LEU A 92 18.01 3.90 -18.00
N GLU A 93 18.42 5.12 -18.33
CA GLU A 93 17.53 6.29 -18.24
C GLU A 93 16.34 6.16 -19.18
N ALA A 94 16.54 5.80 -20.43
CA ALA A 94 15.46 5.59 -21.39
C ALA A 94 14.50 4.47 -20.94
N PHE A 95 15.03 3.40 -20.33
CA PHE A 95 14.24 2.33 -19.75
C PHE A 95 13.35 2.84 -18.61
N VAL A 96 13.90 3.66 -17.70
CA VAL A 96 13.11 4.25 -16.60
C VAL A 96 12.06 5.21 -17.16
N ASP A 97 12.44 6.14 -18.03
CA ASP A 97 11.55 7.16 -18.60
C ASP A 97 10.32 6.54 -19.31
N LYS A 98 10.54 5.46 -20.04
CA LYS A 98 9.48 4.71 -20.71
C LYS A 98 8.48 4.07 -19.73
N ASN A 99 8.95 3.57 -18.61
CA ASN A 99 8.19 2.72 -17.70
C ASN A 99 7.57 3.49 -16.52
N ILE A 100 8.21 4.55 -16.03
CA ILE A 100 7.79 5.29 -14.83
C ILE A 100 6.45 6.04 -15.01
N ILE A 101 5.94 6.16 -16.22
CA ILE A 101 4.60 6.67 -16.53
C ILE A 101 3.54 5.80 -15.84
N ASN A 102 3.77 4.48 -15.78
CA ASN A 102 2.93 3.56 -15.02
C ASN A 102 3.18 3.75 -13.50
N PRO A 103 2.20 4.19 -12.71
CA PRO A 103 2.39 4.44 -11.28
C PRO A 103 2.80 3.17 -10.50
N ARG A 104 2.46 1.98 -11.00
CA ARG A 104 2.83 0.69 -10.38
C ARG A 104 4.32 0.36 -10.49
N LEU A 105 5.06 1.06 -11.34
CA LEU A 105 6.50 0.92 -11.53
C LEU A 105 7.29 2.05 -10.87
N ARG A 106 6.64 2.90 -10.06
CA ARG A 106 7.29 3.99 -9.34
C ARG A 106 7.81 3.55 -7.99
N PHE A 107 8.88 4.21 -7.58
CA PHE A 107 9.42 4.11 -6.25
C PHE A 107 8.79 5.15 -5.33
N TYR A 108 8.13 4.70 -4.29
CA TYR A 108 7.53 5.53 -3.24
C TYR A 108 8.37 5.41 -1.98
N ALA A 109 9.38 6.30 -1.88
CA ALA A 109 10.39 6.24 -0.83
C ALA A 109 9.77 6.39 0.57
N GLU A 110 10.12 5.50 1.49
CA GLU A 110 9.64 5.48 2.88
C GLU A 110 9.83 6.84 3.59
N ARG A 111 10.94 7.55 3.32
CA ARG A 111 11.20 8.90 3.85
C ARG A 111 10.11 9.92 3.50
N ASN A 112 9.30 9.66 2.48
CA ASN A 112 8.20 10.53 2.04
C ASN A 112 6.91 10.32 2.85
N ALA A 113 6.83 9.31 3.71
CA ALA A 113 5.64 8.95 4.49
C ALA A 113 5.08 10.11 5.33
N ARG A 114 5.95 11.05 5.72
CA ARG A 114 5.54 12.25 6.47
C ARG A 114 4.66 13.21 5.65
N TRP A 115 4.83 13.23 4.33
CA TRP A 115 4.22 14.23 3.45
C TRP A 115 3.24 13.62 2.46
N ASP A 116 3.58 12.43 1.94
CA ASP A 116 2.83 11.75 0.92
C ASP A 116 1.90 10.70 1.54
N PRO A 117 0.59 10.94 1.55
CA PRO A 117 -0.38 10.03 2.15
C PRO A 117 -0.40 8.64 1.49
N ARG A 118 0.10 8.50 0.26
CA ARG A 118 0.21 7.20 -0.41
C ARG A 118 1.26 6.29 0.23
N VAL A 119 2.25 6.87 0.92
CA VAL A 119 3.41 6.16 1.50
C VAL A 119 3.09 5.81 2.95
N GLN A 120 2.32 4.75 3.15
CA GLN A 120 1.88 4.33 4.48
C GLN A 120 2.06 2.81 4.63
N ALA A 121 2.72 2.38 5.71
CA ALA A 121 2.79 0.96 6.04
C ALA A 121 1.38 0.36 6.21
N GLU A 122 1.22 -0.86 5.79
CA GLU A 122 -0.03 -1.63 5.88
C GLU A 122 -1.23 -1.03 5.13
N ALA A 123 -1.03 0.03 4.33
CA ALA A 123 -2.11 0.61 3.54
C ALA A 123 -2.47 -0.28 2.35
N LEU A 124 -3.74 -0.29 1.95
CA LEU A 124 -4.23 -1.00 0.77
C LEU A 124 -5.16 -0.13 -0.06
N GLY A 125 -4.90 -0.16 -1.38
CA GLY A 125 -5.76 0.48 -2.36
C GLY A 125 -5.57 1.99 -2.47
N ASN A 126 -6.06 2.53 -3.58
CA ASN A 126 -5.92 3.95 -3.93
C ASN A 126 -6.96 4.87 -3.28
N ASN A 127 -7.93 4.30 -2.55
CA ASN A 127 -8.97 5.03 -1.83
C ASN A 127 -8.95 4.64 -0.36
N MET A 128 -8.16 5.35 0.44
CA MET A 128 -7.96 5.04 1.86
C MET A 128 -9.25 5.09 2.68
N ILE A 129 -10.19 5.99 2.35
CA ILE A 129 -11.49 6.07 3.04
C ILE A 129 -12.28 4.79 2.80
N ALA A 130 -12.44 4.40 1.53
CA ALA A 130 -13.17 3.17 1.19
C ALA A 130 -12.49 1.92 1.78
N SER A 131 -11.15 1.86 1.73
CA SER A 131 -10.39 0.76 2.32
C SER A 131 -10.59 0.68 3.84
N ALA A 132 -10.57 1.81 4.54
CA ALA A 132 -10.80 1.88 5.97
C ALA A 132 -12.26 1.51 6.35
N GLU A 133 -13.24 1.92 5.56
CA GLU A 133 -14.64 1.53 5.78
C GLU A 133 -14.86 0.02 5.63
N LEU A 134 -14.25 -0.59 4.60
CA LEU A 134 -14.32 -2.04 4.38
C LEU A 134 -13.60 -2.82 5.50
N ALA A 135 -12.43 -2.35 5.93
CA ALA A 135 -11.72 -2.92 7.08
C ALA A 135 -12.54 -2.82 8.37
N ASN A 136 -13.15 -1.66 8.65
CA ASN A 136 -13.98 -1.46 9.85
C ASN A 136 -15.20 -2.39 9.87
N LYS A 137 -15.81 -2.67 8.69
CA LYS A 137 -16.88 -3.68 8.59
C LYS A 137 -16.38 -5.06 9.02
N ASN A 138 -15.21 -5.48 8.55
CA ASN A 138 -14.60 -6.75 8.92
C ASN A 138 -14.27 -6.80 10.42
N TYR A 139 -13.69 -5.74 10.97
CA TYR A 139 -13.38 -5.67 12.40
C TYR A 139 -14.62 -5.74 13.27
N SER A 140 -15.73 -5.12 12.88
CA SER A 140 -17.01 -5.23 13.61
C SER A 140 -17.56 -6.66 13.59
N ILE A 141 -17.39 -7.41 12.48
CA ILE A 141 -17.75 -8.83 12.40
C ILE A 141 -16.88 -9.65 13.35
N VAL A 142 -15.57 -9.41 13.37
CA VAL A 142 -14.65 -10.13 14.28
C VAL A 142 -15.02 -9.85 15.74
N GLU A 143 -15.18 -8.58 16.13
CA GLU A 143 -15.54 -8.18 17.50
C GLU A 143 -16.81 -8.85 17.99
N SER A 144 -17.88 -8.83 17.18
CA SER A 144 -19.17 -9.40 17.56
C SER A 144 -19.15 -10.94 17.67
N ASN A 145 -18.18 -11.61 17.08
CA ASN A 145 -18.05 -13.06 17.11
C ASN A 145 -16.90 -13.58 17.97
N LEU A 146 -16.00 -12.71 18.42
CA LEU A 146 -14.78 -13.12 19.10
C LEU A 146 -15.03 -14.01 20.31
N SER A 147 -16.02 -13.64 21.16
CA SER A 147 -16.40 -14.44 22.33
C SER A 147 -17.04 -15.79 21.99
N LYS A 148 -17.63 -15.91 20.79
CA LYS A 148 -18.21 -17.19 20.31
C LYS A 148 -17.15 -18.10 19.74
N TRP A 149 -16.13 -17.52 19.08
CA TRP A 149 -15.05 -18.28 18.43
C TRP A 149 -14.03 -18.79 19.44
N ILE A 150 -13.76 -18.03 20.52
CA ILE A 150 -12.82 -18.37 21.57
C ILE A 150 -13.62 -18.77 22.81
N LYS A 151 -14.10 -20.04 22.83
CA LYS A 151 -14.98 -20.55 23.90
C LYS A 151 -14.23 -20.99 25.17
N ASN A 152 -13.02 -21.56 25.01
CA ASN A 152 -12.24 -22.20 26.07
C ASN A 152 -10.99 -21.38 26.41
N ASP A 153 -11.12 -20.05 26.41
CA ASP A 153 -10.05 -19.17 26.84
C ASP A 153 -10.05 -19.11 28.38
N GLU A 154 -9.43 -20.09 29.02
CA GLU A 154 -9.21 -20.10 30.48
C GLU A 154 -8.37 -18.89 30.92
N ASP A 155 -7.58 -18.36 29.97
CA ASP A 155 -6.78 -17.15 30.13
C ASP A 155 -7.34 -16.06 29.22
N THR A 156 -8.14 -15.15 29.75
CA THR A 156 -8.77 -14.02 29.02
C THR A 156 -7.79 -13.15 28.22
N ARG A 157 -6.49 -13.32 28.44
CA ARG A 157 -5.41 -12.58 27.75
C ARG A 157 -5.43 -12.72 26.24
N ILE A 158 -5.93 -13.83 25.65
CA ILE A 158 -6.02 -13.97 24.19
C ILE A 158 -7.11 -13.06 23.65
N LYS A 159 -8.27 -13.02 24.25
CA LYS A 159 -9.37 -12.13 23.85
C LYS A 159 -8.96 -10.67 23.98
N ASP A 160 -8.37 -10.30 25.11
CA ASP A 160 -7.91 -8.93 25.37
C ASP A 160 -6.89 -8.48 24.35
N LYS A 161 -5.91 -9.33 24.01
CA LYS A 161 -4.93 -9.05 22.96
C LYS A 161 -5.59 -8.83 21.59
N LEU A 162 -6.59 -9.61 21.24
CA LEU A 162 -7.27 -9.48 19.95
C LEU A 162 -8.14 -8.23 19.90
N TYR A 163 -8.84 -7.87 20.97
CA TYR A 163 -9.56 -6.59 21.06
C TYR A 163 -8.59 -5.39 20.94
N LEU A 164 -7.46 -5.45 21.65
CA LEU A 164 -6.43 -4.43 21.56
C LEU A 164 -5.87 -4.32 20.13
N GLN A 165 -5.62 -5.45 19.48
CA GLN A 165 -5.13 -5.47 18.09
C GLN A 165 -6.14 -4.84 17.13
N ILE A 166 -7.44 -5.11 17.28
CA ILE A 166 -8.48 -4.48 16.47
C ILE A 166 -8.50 -2.96 16.70
N ALA A 167 -8.40 -2.52 17.94
CA ALA A 167 -8.34 -1.10 18.26
C ALA A 167 -7.10 -0.41 17.64
N GLN A 168 -5.94 -1.07 17.70
CA GLN A 168 -4.70 -0.59 17.07
C GLN A 168 -4.83 -0.52 15.55
N ASN A 169 -5.42 -1.53 14.93
CA ASN A 169 -5.64 -1.56 13.48
C ASN A 169 -6.59 -0.42 13.05
N ARG A 170 -7.68 -0.18 13.78
CA ARG A 170 -8.58 0.95 13.53
C ARG A 170 -7.86 2.29 13.67
N TYR A 171 -7.01 2.44 14.68
CA TYR A 171 -6.20 3.64 14.86
C TYR A 171 -5.20 3.85 13.71
N THR A 172 -4.62 2.76 13.19
CA THR A 172 -3.74 2.82 12.00
C THR A 172 -4.51 3.30 10.78
N LEU A 173 -5.69 2.75 10.50
CA LEU A 173 -6.56 3.23 9.41
C LEU A 173 -6.96 4.70 9.58
N PHE A 174 -7.26 5.11 10.80
CA PHE A 174 -7.57 6.50 11.12
C PHE A 174 -6.40 7.42 10.74
N LYS A 175 -5.17 7.07 11.14
CA LYS A 175 -3.96 7.84 10.80
C LYS A 175 -3.71 7.89 9.29
N GLN A 176 -3.91 6.76 8.59
CA GLN A 176 -3.76 6.68 7.14
C GLN A 176 -4.74 7.62 6.43
N VAL A 177 -6.02 7.64 6.81
CA VAL A 177 -6.99 8.57 6.24
C VAL A 177 -6.68 10.01 6.60
N LEU A 178 -6.29 10.29 7.85
CA LEU A 178 -5.94 11.63 8.32
C LEU A 178 -4.74 12.21 7.56
N SER A 179 -3.80 11.39 7.11
CA SER A 179 -2.61 11.84 6.37
C SER A 179 -2.94 12.58 5.06
N ASN A 180 -4.15 12.41 4.51
CA ASN A 180 -4.61 13.20 3.35
C ASN A 180 -4.78 14.69 3.69
N VAL A 181 -5.03 15.03 4.96
CA VAL A 181 -5.24 16.42 5.40
C VAL A 181 -3.88 17.11 5.50
N GLY A 182 -3.66 18.13 4.66
CA GLY A 182 -2.36 18.79 4.51
C GLY A 182 -1.32 17.96 3.74
N GLY A 183 -1.72 16.81 3.18
CA GLY A 183 -0.84 15.91 2.43
C GLY A 183 -0.44 16.45 1.06
N MET A 184 0.69 15.96 0.56
CA MET A 184 1.25 16.30 -0.74
C MET A 184 1.84 15.06 -1.41
N TYR A 185 1.43 14.79 -2.64
CA TYR A 185 2.00 13.72 -3.45
C TYR A 185 3.40 14.10 -3.97
N LEU A 186 4.37 13.23 -3.73
CA LEU A 186 5.76 13.37 -4.15
C LEU A 186 6.03 12.37 -5.29
N ASN A 187 5.96 12.83 -6.53
CA ASN A 187 5.95 11.93 -7.68
C ASN A 187 7.34 11.48 -8.15
N ASN A 188 8.43 12.07 -7.64
CA ASN A 188 9.82 11.75 -8.01
C ASN A 188 10.08 11.71 -9.54
N MET A 189 9.42 12.62 -10.28
CA MET A 189 9.51 12.70 -11.73
C MET A 189 10.57 13.71 -12.16
N LYS A 190 11.13 13.54 -13.37
CA LYS A 190 11.99 14.55 -14.00
C LYS A 190 11.21 15.86 -14.22
N ILE A 191 11.90 16.99 -14.14
CA ILE A 191 11.30 18.34 -14.35
C ILE A 191 10.62 18.44 -15.73
N SER A 192 11.18 17.78 -16.74
CA SER A 192 10.63 17.71 -18.09
C SER A 192 9.35 16.86 -18.22
N SER A 193 8.96 16.14 -17.15
CA SER A 193 7.76 15.32 -17.16
C SER A 193 6.49 16.19 -17.14
N LYS A 194 5.43 15.72 -17.82
CA LYS A 194 4.08 16.31 -17.71
C LYS A 194 3.44 16.07 -16.34
N ILE A 195 3.99 15.17 -15.55
CA ILE A 195 3.53 14.86 -14.19
C ILE A 195 4.28 15.78 -13.22
N PRO A 196 3.59 16.62 -12.44
CA PRO A 196 4.26 17.53 -11.51
C PRO A 196 5.01 16.75 -10.43
N GLN A 197 6.21 17.22 -10.06
CA GLN A 197 6.99 16.60 -8.98
C GLN A 197 6.26 16.63 -7.64
N TYR A 198 5.54 17.72 -7.39
CA TYR A 198 4.77 17.96 -6.18
C TYR A 198 3.32 18.27 -6.53
N GLN A 199 2.39 17.61 -5.85
CA GLN A 199 0.97 17.85 -6.06
C GLN A 199 0.24 17.80 -4.72
N VAL A 200 -0.35 18.91 -4.31
CA VAL A 200 -1.16 18.95 -3.09
C VAL A 200 -2.37 18.03 -3.23
N VAL A 201 -2.71 17.32 -2.17
CA VAL A 201 -3.94 16.51 -2.11
C VAL A 201 -5.14 17.44 -2.34
N SER A 202 -6.08 17.02 -3.18
CA SER A 202 -7.22 17.85 -3.54
C SER A 202 -8.02 18.29 -2.31
N LYS A 203 -8.52 19.52 -2.29
CA LYS A 203 -9.33 20.06 -1.19
C LYS A 203 -10.53 19.17 -0.87
N GLU A 204 -11.14 18.59 -1.89
CA GLU A 204 -12.28 17.68 -1.74
C GLU A 204 -11.88 16.41 -0.98
N LEU A 205 -10.74 15.77 -1.33
CA LEU A 205 -10.27 14.59 -0.62
C LEU A 205 -9.86 14.94 0.81
N GLN A 206 -9.18 16.07 1.04
CA GLN A 206 -8.84 16.53 2.38
C GLN A 206 -10.08 16.73 3.26
N LYS A 207 -11.11 17.42 2.73
CA LYS A 207 -12.39 17.64 3.42
C LYS A 207 -13.10 16.32 3.75
N ARG A 208 -13.20 15.40 2.79
CA ARG A 208 -13.80 14.07 3.01
C ARG A 208 -13.06 13.28 4.05
N SER A 209 -11.72 13.30 4.01
CA SER A 209 -10.88 12.61 5.00
C SER A 209 -11.07 13.17 6.39
N LEU A 210 -11.08 14.51 6.53
CA LEU A 210 -11.32 15.16 7.82
C LEU A 210 -12.70 14.82 8.39
N LEU A 211 -13.76 14.90 7.57
CA LEU A 211 -15.13 14.57 7.99
C LEU A 211 -15.22 13.10 8.43
N TRP A 212 -14.62 12.19 7.66
CA TRP A 212 -14.57 10.77 8.04
C TRP A 212 -13.85 10.58 9.39
N CYS A 213 -12.71 11.22 9.61
CA CYS A 213 -11.98 11.15 10.87
C CYS A 213 -12.81 11.69 12.06
N LEU A 214 -13.51 12.80 11.89
CA LEU A 214 -14.38 13.35 12.93
C LEU A 214 -15.53 12.40 13.27
N GLN A 215 -16.13 11.74 12.28
CA GLN A 215 -17.16 10.72 12.50
C GLN A 215 -16.61 9.51 13.26
N GLN A 216 -15.40 9.03 12.90
CA GLN A 216 -14.79 7.92 13.64
C GLN A 216 -14.46 8.32 15.09
N ALA A 217 -13.90 9.52 15.33
CA ALA A 217 -13.60 10.00 16.66
C ALA A 217 -14.87 10.06 17.55
N ALA A 218 -15.99 10.52 17.00
CA ALA A 218 -17.28 10.53 17.72
C ALA A 218 -17.81 9.13 18.07
N ASN A 219 -17.44 8.09 17.30
CA ASN A 219 -17.81 6.72 17.57
C ASN A 219 -16.94 6.05 18.65
N PHE A 220 -15.70 6.50 18.84
CA PHE A 220 -14.81 6.02 19.92
C PHE A 220 -15.23 6.47 21.32
N THR A 221 -16.09 7.48 21.42
CA THR A 221 -16.54 8.07 22.68
C THR A 221 -17.87 7.48 23.17
N LYS A 222 -18.47 6.56 22.43
CA LYS A 222 -19.70 5.82 22.78
C LYS A 222 -19.39 4.41 23.22
#